data_4d858cbbf000a40d34b1b35f6e87ca5f
#
_entry.id   4d858cbbf000a40d34b1b35f6e87ca5f
#
_cell.length_a   1.000
_cell.length_b   1.000
_cell.length_c   1.000
_cell.angle_alpha   90.00
_cell.angle_beta   90.00
_cell.angle_gamma   90.00
#
_symmetry.space_group_name_H-M   'P 1'
#
loop_
_entity.id
_entity.type
_entity.pdbx_description
1 polymer ?
#
loop_
_entity_poly.entity_id
_entity_poly.type
_entity_poly.pdbx_seq_one_letter_code
_entity_poly.pdbx_strand_id
1 'polypeptide(L)'
;MRKNLFALSLLILILHSMAVSGKMRCTPIYLFGTSASFNDSIVYFTEIQILDSAWIDEKSDFLINRAEYSNQLREHFNATGHPNRTCLVSYATSEKQILKKYAKMRKQFKGTDKKPKNYAIREIDDDEFHFQAIKLFNLDESEVVMESSKKKNKRTEKSKAKKAKGKLSEGRYSEDSTPSPTMPPRH
;
A
#
# COMPACT_ATOMS: atom_id res chain seq x y z
N MET A 1 -27.95 -10.58 -48.89
CA MET A 1 -26.93 -9.65 -48.35
C MET A 1 -27.20 -9.28 -46.88
N ARG A 2 -28.40 -8.95 -46.43
CA ARG A 2 -28.70 -8.57 -45.03
C ARG A 2 -28.36 -9.65 -43.99
N LYS A 3 -28.58 -10.93 -44.27
CA LYS A 3 -28.30 -12.06 -43.35
C LYS A 3 -26.82 -12.24 -43.05
N ASN A 4 -25.94 -11.94 -44.00
CA ASN A 4 -24.48 -12.07 -43.81
C ASN A 4 -23.90 -10.91 -42.98
N LEU A 5 -24.55 -9.72 -43.06
CA LEU A 5 -24.17 -8.57 -42.22
C LEU A 5 -24.48 -8.81 -40.72
N PHE A 6 -25.63 -9.46 -40.43
CA PHE A 6 -25.97 -9.83 -39.04
C PHE A 6 -25.04 -10.89 -38.50
N ALA A 7 -24.65 -11.89 -39.28
CA ALA A 7 -23.69 -12.91 -38.88
C ALA A 7 -22.29 -12.32 -38.62
N LEU A 8 -21.84 -11.36 -39.44
CA LEU A 8 -20.56 -10.68 -39.26
C LEU A 8 -20.58 -9.79 -38.02
N SER A 9 -21.66 -9.08 -37.74
CA SER A 9 -21.84 -8.26 -36.54
C SER A 9 -21.83 -9.10 -35.27
N LEU A 10 -22.50 -10.26 -35.29
CA LEU A 10 -22.51 -11.19 -34.14
C LEU A 10 -21.11 -11.78 -33.87
N LEU A 11 -20.35 -12.10 -34.93
CA LEU A 11 -18.99 -12.62 -34.82
C LEU A 11 -18.04 -11.57 -34.20
N ILE A 12 -18.19 -10.29 -34.59
CA ILE A 12 -17.39 -9.20 -34.01
C ILE A 12 -17.71 -9.01 -32.52
N LEU A 13 -18.96 -9.15 -32.11
CA LEU A 13 -19.38 -9.03 -30.72
C LEU A 13 -18.75 -10.15 -29.83
N ILE A 14 -18.63 -11.36 -30.36
CA ILE A 14 -18.04 -12.51 -29.66
C ILE A 14 -16.51 -12.35 -29.49
N LEU A 15 -15.84 -11.74 -30.46
CA LEU A 15 -14.38 -11.51 -30.41
C LEU A 15 -13.96 -10.46 -29.37
N HIS A 16 -14.88 -9.64 -28.85
CA HIS A 16 -14.59 -8.64 -27.82
C HIS A 16 -14.67 -9.15 -26.39
N SER A 17 -15.09 -10.41 -26.18
CA SER A 17 -15.07 -11.06 -24.85
C SER A 17 -13.67 -11.58 -24.47
N MET A 18 -12.64 -10.81 -24.73
CA MET A 18 -11.31 -11.11 -24.20
C MET A 18 -11.35 -11.01 -22.67
N ALA A 19 -11.20 -12.12 -22.00
CA ALA A 19 -11.07 -12.19 -20.55
C ALA A 19 -9.94 -11.26 -20.09
N VAL A 20 -10.31 -10.17 -19.45
CA VAL A 20 -9.35 -9.30 -18.77
C VAL A 20 -8.85 -10.06 -17.54
N SER A 21 -7.79 -10.82 -17.70
CA SER A 21 -7.07 -11.40 -16.57
C SER A 21 -6.41 -10.25 -15.80
N GLY A 22 -6.95 -9.95 -14.63
CA GLY A 22 -6.37 -9.01 -13.70
C GLY A 22 -5.07 -9.61 -13.15
N LYS A 23 -3.93 -8.95 -13.36
CA LYS A 23 -2.69 -9.31 -12.68
C LYS A 23 -2.74 -8.77 -11.26
N MET A 24 -2.41 -9.63 -10.31
CA MET A 24 -2.30 -9.27 -8.90
C MET A 24 -0.83 -9.14 -8.51
N ARG A 25 -0.53 -8.21 -7.62
CA ARG A 25 0.80 -8.07 -7.02
C ARG A 25 0.72 -8.06 -5.51
N CYS A 26 1.70 -8.68 -4.87
CA CYS A 26 1.90 -8.59 -3.43
C CYS A 26 2.80 -7.38 -3.13
N THR A 27 2.36 -6.50 -2.23
CA THR A 27 3.10 -5.27 -1.91
C THR A 27 2.76 -4.80 -0.50
N PRO A 28 3.68 -4.13 0.20
CA PRO A 28 3.33 -3.44 1.44
C PRO A 28 2.28 -2.37 1.19
N ILE A 29 1.34 -2.24 2.12
CA ILE A 29 0.31 -1.19 2.11
C ILE A 29 0.19 -0.56 3.49
N TYR A 30 -0.30 0.66 3.49
CA TYR A 30 -0.77 1.36 4.69
C TYR A 30 -2.28 1.23 4.76
N LEU A 31 -2.83 0.91 5.94
CA LEU A 31 -4.27 0.81 6.11
C LEU A 31 -4.69 1.32 7.49
N PHE A 32 -5.94 1.67 7.60
CA PHE A 32 -6.63 1.91 8.87
C PHE A 32 -8.07 1.46 8.78
N GLY A 33 -8.63 1.09 9.91
CA GLY A 33 -10.03 0.72 10.06
C GLY A 33 -10.88 1.85 10.62
N THR A 34 -12.14 1.85 10.28
CA THR A 34 -13.18 2.71 10.89
C THR A 34 -14.37 1.87 11.26
N SER A 35 -14.95 2.11 12.44
CA SER A 35 -16.13 1.42 12.89
C SER A 35 -17.17 2.40 13.41
N ALA A 36 -18.39 2.29 12.90
CA ALA A 36 -19.52 3.12 13.31
C ALA A 36 -20.76 2.25 13.54
N SER A 37 -21.70 2.73 14.36
CA SER A 37 -22.98 2.07 14.62
C SER A 37 -24.12 3.06 14.40
N PHE A 38 -25.30 2.53 14.10
CA PHE A 38 -26.54 3.30 14.13
C PHE A 38 -27.12 3.42 15.54
N ASN A 39 -26.61 2.63 16.48
CA ASN A 39 -27.11 2.56 17.86
C ASN A 39 -26.44 3.56 18.80
N ASP A 40 -25.31 4.14 18.38
CA ASP A 40 -24.56 5.11 19.17
C ASP A 40 -23.92 6.18 18.27
N SER A 41 -23.41 7.24 18.87
CA SER A 41 -22.70 8.32 18.18
C SER A 41 -21.17 8.18 18.29
N ILE A 42 -20.66 6.98 18.56
CA ILE A 42 -19.23 6.72 18.68
C ILE A 42 -18.68 6.16 17.36
N VAL A 43 -17.63 6.78 16.86
CA VAL A 43 -16.89 6.29 15.70
C VAL A 43 -15.46 5.95 16.14
N TYR A 44 -15.09 4.71 15.93
CA TYR A 44 -13.74 4.24 16.22
C TYR A 44 -12.86 4.33 14.99
N PHE A 45 -11.61 4.66 15.20
CA PHE A 45 -10.55 4.63 14.20
C PHE A 45 -9.37 3.83 14.75
N THR A 46 -8.87 2.88 13.99
CA THR A 46 -7.58 2.28 14.32
C THR A 46 -6.46 3.25 13.96
N GLU A 47 -5.30 3.09 14.54
CA GLU A 47 -4.08 3.69 14.03
C GLU A 47 -3.83 3.26 12.58
N ILE A 48 -2.93 4.01 11.91
CA ILE A 48 -2.47 3.64 10.57
C ILE A 48 -1.41 2.56 10.74
N GLN A 49 -1.70 1.36 10.26
CA GLN A 49 -0.84 0.20 10.32
C GLN A 49 -0.20 -0.10 8.97
N ILE A 50 0.93 -0.78 8.98
CA ILE A 50 1.62 -1.25 7.78
C ILE A 50 1.45 -2.76 7.69
N LEU A 51 0.89 -3.22 6.57
CA LEU A 51 0.92 -4.63 6.20
C LEU A 51 2.05 -4.86 5.20
N ASP A 52 3.02 -5.68 5.56
CA ASP A 52 4.17 -5.97 4.70
C ASP A 52 3.80 -6.73 3.43
N SER A 53 2.70 -7.47 3.46
CA SER A 53 2.21 -8.25 2.33
C SER A 53 0.70 -8.14 2.18
N ALA A 54 0.26 -7.45 1.15
CA ALA A 54 -1.14 -7.39 0.76
C ALA A 54 -1.26 -7.55 -0.75
N TRP A 55 -2.32 -8.22 -1.18
CA TRP A 55 -2.57 -8.44 -2.60
C TRP A 55 -3.41 -7.31 -3.17
N ILE A 56 -2.92 -6.69 -4.22
CA ILE A 56 -3.63 -5.63 -4.94
C ILE A 56 -3.68 -5.94 -6.43
N ASP A 57 -4.74 -5.53 -7.09
CA ASP A 57 -4.85 -5.55 -8.54
C ASP A 57 -3.91 -4.50 -9.15
N GLU A 58 -3.09 -4.90 -10.13
CA GLU A 58 -2.06 -4.03 -10.71
C GLU A 58 -2.61 -2.82 -11.46
N LYS A 59 -3.80 -2.93 -12.02
CA LYS A 59 -4.39 -1.88 -12.86
C LYS A 59 -5.18 -0.87 -12.04
N SER A 60 -5.95 -1.36 -11.09
CA SER A 60 -6.88 -0.53 -10.31
C SER A 60 -6.34 -0.14 -8.94
N ASP A 61 -5.20 -0.72 -8.50
CA ASP A 61 -4.70 -0.66 -7.13
C ASP A 61 -5.74 -1.11 -6.10
N PHE A 62 -6.70 -1.94 -6.50
CA PHE A 62 -7.75 -2.43 -5.61
C PHE A 62 -7.20 -3.50 -4.67
N LEU A 63 -7.47 -3.35 -3.36
CA LEU A 63 -7.08 -4.32 -2.35
C LEU A 63 -7.94 -5.57 -2.46
N ILE A 64 -7.32 -6.69 -2.78
CA ILE A 64 -7.97 -7.99 -2.85
C ILE A 64 -8.37 -8.42 -1.43
N ASN A 65 -9.52 -9.07 -1.31
CA ASN A 65 -10.09 -9.49 -0.02
C ASN A 65 -10.29 -8.35 0.99
N ARG A 66 -10.55 -7.14 0.52
CA ARG A 66 -10.80 -5.98 1.37
C ARG A 66 -11.91 -6.23 2.41
N ALA A 67 -12.91 -7.02 2.07
CA ALA A 67 -13.99 -7.40 2.97
C ALA A 67 -13.48 -8.19 4.18
N GLU A 68 -12.49 -9.06 3.99
CA GLU A 68 -11.92 -9.86 5.08
C GLU A 68 -11.17 -8.99 6.09
N TYR A 69 -10.45 -7.95 5.64
CA TYR A 69 -9.87 -6.98 6.57
C TYR A 69 -10.94 -6.24 7.38
N SER A 70 -12.06 -5.88 6.75
CA SER A 70 -13.19 -5.28 7.47
C SER A 70 -13.84 -6.26 8.44
N ASN A 71 -13.84 -7.57 8.13
CA ASN A 71 -14.32 -8.62 9.00
C ASN A 71 -13.43 -8.79 10.24
N GLN A 72 -12.09 -8.76 10.09
CA GLN A 72 -11.17 -8.82 11.24
C GLN A 72 -11.54 -7.74 12.28
N LEU A 73 -11.73 -6.50 11.83
CA LEU A 73 -12.13 -5.41 12.72
C LEU A 73 -13.52 -5.63 13.33
N ARG A 74 -14.47 -6.19 12.58
CA ARG A 74 -15.80 -6.49 13.08
C ARG A 74 -15.78 -7.58 14.14
N GLU A 75 -14.97 -8.62 13.95
CA GLU A 75 -14.80 -9.71 14.91
C GLU A 75 -14.19 -9.20 16.22
N HIS A 76 -13.20 -8.32 16.14
CA HIS A 76 -12.63 -7.65 17.31
C HIS A 76 -13.72 -6.91 18.10
N PHE A 77 -14.58 -6.10 17.45
CA PHE A 77 -15.66 -5.40 18.13
C PHE A 77 -16.71 -6.34 18.71
N ASN A 78 -17.02 -7.44 18.03
CA ASN A 78 -17.94 -8.45 18.57
C ASN A 78 -17.37 -9.11 19.82
N ALA A 79 -16.07 -9.43 19.81
CA ALA A 79 -15.38 -10.04 20.94
C ALA A 79 -15.24 -9.09 22.15
N THR A 80 -15.12 -7.78 21.90
CA THR A 80 -14.99 -6.75 22.95
C THR A 80 -16.33 -6.18 23.42
N GLY A 81 -17.46 -6.82 23.06
CA GLY A 81 -18.79 -6.44 23.56
C GLY A 81 -19.44 -5.27 22.83
N HIS A 82 -18.96 -4.93 21.64
CA HIS A 82 -19.50 -3.88 20.78
C HIS A 82 -20.07 -4.44 19.46
N PRO A 83 -21.09 -5.31 19.50
CA PRO A 83 -21.63 -5.93 18.29
C PRO A 83 -22.40 -4.94 17.40
N ASN A 84 -22.76 -5.41 16.19
CA ASN A 84 -23.60 -4.67 15.24
C ASN A 84 -22.98 -3.35 14.74
N ARG A 85 -21.66 -3.30 14.63
CA ARG A 85 -20.94 -2.16 14.06
C ARG A 85 -20.63 -2.38 12.58
N THR A 86 -20.73 -1.31 11.81
CA THR A 86 -20.26 -1.29 10.42
C THR A 86 -18.78 -0.96 10.41
N CYS A 87 -17.97 -1.93 9.98
CA CYS A 87 -16.52 -1.80 9.89
C CYS A 87 -16.09 -1.62 8.44
N LEU A 88 -15.21 -0.67 8.18
CA LEU A 88 -14.65 -0.35 6.88
C LEU A 88 -13.15 -0.23 6.97
N VAL A 89 -12.45 -0.66 5.93
CA VAL A 89 -11.00 -0.49 5.80
C VAL A 89 -10.67 0.47 4.67
N SER A 90 -9.80 1.42 4.97
CA SER A 90 -9.18 2.33 4.01
C SER A 90 -7.70 2.00 3.90
N TYR A 91 -7.17 1.98 2.70
CA TYR A 91 -5.79 1.62 2.43
C TYR A 91 -5.16 2.52 1.36
N ALA A 92 -3.84 2.50 1.28
CA ALA A 92 -3.06 3.12 0.21
C ALA A 92 -1.69 2.43 0.10
N THR A 93 -1.06 2.56 -1.05
CA THR A 93 0.30 2.06 -1.31
C THR A 93 1.38 3.05 -0.88
N SER A 94 1.01 4.24 -0.41
CA SER A 94 1.94 5.22 0.13
C SER A 94 1.42 5.89 1.40
N GLU A 95 2.34 6.19 2.30
CA GLU A 95 2.06 6.87 3.56
C GLU A 95 1.35 8.22 3.36
N LYS A 96 1.83 9.03 2.44
CA LYS A 96 1.22 10.34 2.14
C LYS A 96 -0.26 10.24 1.74
N GLN A 97 -0.61 9.18 1.01
CA GLN A 97 -2.00 8.98 0.57
C GLN A 97 -2.88 8.50 1.72
N ILE A 98 -2.38 7.58 2.57
CA ILE A 98 -3.17 7.09 3.69
C ILE A 98 -3.42 8.18 4.73
N LEU A 99 -2.41 9.00 5.04
CA LEU A 99 -2.55 10.16 5.92
C LEU A 99 -3.62 11.14 5.44
N LYS A 100 -3.67 11.43 4.12
CA LYS A 100 -4.73 12.26 3.53
C LYS A 100 -6.12 11.62 3.67
N LYS A 101 -6.22 10.30 3.43
CA LYS A 101 -7.49 9.57 3.58
C LYS A 101 -7.95 9.58 5.03
N TYR A 102 -7.04 9.35 5.96
CA TYR A 102 -7.30 9.36 7.41
C TYR A 102 -7.82 10.72 7.88
N ALA A 103 -7.09 11.79 7.57
CA ALA A 103 -7.48 13.15 7.92
C ALA A 103 -8.83 13.54 7.31
N LYS A 104 -9.07 13.19 6.03
CA LYS A 104 -10.35 13.44 5.35
C LYS A 104 -11.49 12.73 6.05
N MET A 105 -11.33 11.46 6.40
CA MET A 105 -12.37 10.66 7.03
C MET A 105 -12.68 11.15 8.45
N ARG A 106 -11.66 11.45 9.24
CA ARG A 106 -11.86 12.08 10.57
C ARG A 106 -12.63 13.40 10.48
N LYS A 107 -12.28 14.25 9.50
CA LYS A 107 -13.00 15.51 9.27
C LYS A 107 -14.47 15.28 8.90
N GLN A 108 -14.80 14.22 8.16
CA GLN A 108 -16.18 13.89 7.82
C GLN A 108 -17.03 13.56 9.06
N PHE A 109 -16.46 12.91 10.07
CA PHE A 109 -17.17 12.59 11.31
C PHE A 109 -17.16 13.74 12.32
N LYS A 110 -16.06 14.47 12.41
CA LYS A 110 -15.96 15.66 13.27
C LYS A 110 -16.88 16.82 12.81
N GLY A 111 -17.12 16.89 11.50
CA GLY A 111 -17.83 18.01 10.90
C GLY A 111 -16.92 19.22 10.68
N THR A 112 -17.54 20.37 10.50
CA THR A 112 -16.87 21.69 10.36
C THR A 112 -17.41 22.66 11.40
N ASP A 113 -16.69 23.74 11.68
CA ASP A 113 -17.13 24.77 12.64
C ASP A 113 -18.52 25.33 12.29
N LYS A 114 -18.87 25.36 11.01
CA LYS A 114 -20.20 25.80 10.51
C LYS A 114 -21.29 24.70 10.59
N LYS A 115 -20.89 23.44 10.58
CA LYS A 115 -21.78 22.27 10.63
C LYS A 115 -21.11 21.16 11.48
N PRO A 116 -21.05 21.34 12.80
CA PRO A 116 -20.50 20.30 13.67
C PRO A 116 -21.37 19.05 13.61
N LYS A 117 -20.75 17.88 13.76
CA LYS A 117 -21.44 16.61 13.89
C LYS A 117 -21.23 16.07 15.29
N ASN A 118 -22.26 15.45 15.86
CA ASN A 118 -22.25 14.94 17.24
C ASN A 118 -21.67 13.53 17.33
N TYR A 119 -20.58 13.25 16.62
CA TYR A 119 -19.88 11.97 16.75
C TYR A 119 -18.69 12.11 17.70
N ALA A 120 -18.60 11.22 18.67
CA ALA A 120 -17.42 11.03 19.50
C ALA A 120 -16.43 10.14 18.75
N ILE A 121 -15.24 10.65 18.45
CA ILE A 121 -14.18 9.87 17.81
C ILE A 121 -13.35 9.23 18.91
N ARG A 122 -13.18 7.90 18.85
CA ARG A 122 -12.27 7.11 19.70
C ARG A 122 -11.21 6.46 18.83
N GLU A 123 -10.01 6.37 19.35
CA GLU A 123 -8.90 5.68 18.72
C GLU A 123 -8.72 4.30 19.34
N ILE A 124 -8.28 3.36 18.53
CA ILE A 124 -7.91 2.00 18.91
C ILE A 124 -6.43 1.90 18.61
N ASP A 125 -5.65 1.68 19.64
CA ASP A 125 -4.20 1.56 19.56
C ASP A 125 -3.80 0.25 18.88
N ASP A 126 -2.59 0.19 18.35
CA ASP A 126 -2.05 -0.99 17.65
C ASP A 126 -1.93 -2.22 18.59
N ASP A 127 -1.70 -1.99 19.88
CA ASP A 127 -1.68 -3.03 20.90
C ASP A 127 -3.06 -3.66 21.16
N GLU A 128 -4.14 -2.90 20.93
CA GLU A 128 -5.52 -3.39 21.12
C GLU A 128 -6.00 -4.16 19.89
N PHE A 129 -5.67 -3.69 18.70
CA PHE A 129 -6.07 -4.33 17.45
C PHE A 129 -5.05 -4.14 16.34
N HIS A 130 -4.63 -5.26 15.75
CA HIS A 130 -3.72 -5.28 14.61
C HIS A 130 -4.27 -6.12 13.46
N PHE A 131 -4.23 -5.57 12.23
CA PHE A 131 -4.65 -6.30 11.03
C PHE A 131 -3.67 -7.39 10.67
N GLN A 132 -4.17 -8.57 10.32
CA GLN A 132 -3.38 -9.71 9.87
C GLN A 132 -3.42 -9.79 8.34
N ALA A 133 -2.26 -10.03 7.74
CA ALA A 133 -2.16 -10.22 6.28
C ALA A 133 -2.94 -11.46 5.82
N ILE A 134 -3.69 -11.31 4.74
CA ILE A 134 -4.52 -12.39 4.19
C ILE A 134 -3.75 -13.09 3.08
N LYS A 135 -3.56 -14.41 3.25
CA LYS A 135 -2.93 -15.27 2.24
C LYS A 135 -3.95 -15.65 1.18
N LEU A 136 -3.56 -15.58 -0.08
CA LEU A 136 -4.35 -16.14 -1.18
C LEU A 136 -4.00 -17.62 -1.33
N PHE A 137 -4.97 -18.49 -1.08
CA PHE A 137 -4.78 -19.94 -1.10
C PHE A 137 -4.57 -20.56 -2.49
N ASN A 138 -4.68 -19.80 -3.59
CA ASN A 138 -4.72 -20.31 -4.95
C ASN A 138 -3.61 -19.79 -5.89
N LEU A 139 -2.56 -19.16 -5.36
CA LEU A 139 -1.41 -18.83 -6.18
C LEU A 139 -0.28 -19.77 -5.83
N ASP A 140 0.13 -20.60 -6.78
CA ASP A 140 1.33 -21.43 -6.69
C ASP A 140 2.49 -20.53 -6.21
N GLU A 141 3.10 -20.89 -5.09
CA GLU A 141 4.25 -20.16 -4.51
C GLU A 141 5.42 -20.02 -5.49
N SER A 142 5.43 -20.76 -6.59
CA SER A 142 6.45 -20.74 -7.64
C SER A 142 6.50 -19.44 -8.46
N GLU A 143 5.39 -18.72 -8.65
CA GLU A 143 5.38 -17.44 -9.40
C GLU A 143 5.82 -16.24 -8.56
N VAL A 144 5.55 -16.26 -7.26
CA VAL A 144 5.85 -15.15 -6.35
C VAL A 144 7.36 -14.98 -6.10
N VAL A 145 8.12 -16.08 -6.11
CA VAL A 145 9.57 -16.08 -5.84
C VAL A 145 10.36 -15.51 -7.03
N MET A 146 9.86 -15.63 -8.26
CA MET A 146 10.59 -15.19 -9.45
C MET A 146 10.63 -13.67 -9.65
N GLU A 147 9.62 -12.93 -9.20
CA GLU A 147 9.55 -11.49 -9.46
C GLU A 147 10.32 -10.65 -8.43
N SER A 148 10.39 -11.11 -7.18
CA SER A 148 11.25 -10.49 -6.15
C SER A 148 12.73 -10.66 -6.46
N SER A 149 13.12 -11.80 -7.06
CA SER A 149 14.51 -12.11 -7.46
C SER A 149 14.97 -11.28 -8.67
N LYS A 150 14.10 -11.03 -9.66
CA LYS A 150 14.41 -10.20 -10.84
C LYS A 150 14.62 -8.72 -10.51
N LYS A 151 13.87 -8.19 -9.54
CA LYS A 151 14.03 -6.79 -9.11
C LYS A 151 15.32 -6.56 -8.31
N LYS A 152 15.75 -7.55 -7.53
CA LYS A 152 16.99 -7.50 -6.74
C LYS A 152 18.23 -7.56 -7.64
N ASN A 153 18.25 -8.42 -8.68
CA ASN A 153 19.34 -8.52 -9.63
C ASN A 153 19.49 -7.27 -10.51
N LYS A 154 18.37 -6.68 -10.97
CA LYS A 154 18.42 -5.46 -11.80
C LYS A 154 18.90 -4.22 -11.03
N ARG A 155 18.75 -4.21 -9.71
CA ARG A 155 19.25 -3.14 -8.83
C ARG A 155 20.73 -3.27 -8.52
N THR A 156 21.23 -4.52 -8.45
CA THR A 156 22.68 -4.84 -8.22
C THR A 156 23.50 -4.61 -9.47
N GLU A 157 22.98 -4.89 -10.66
CA GLU A 157 23.67 -4.60 -11.92
C GLU A 157 23.75 -3.10 -12.21
N LYS A 158 22.67 -2.33 -11.91
CA LYS A 158 22.69 -0.86 -12.10
C LYS A 158 23.64 -0.15 -11.14
N SER A 159 23.87 -0.69 -9.94
CA SER A 159 24.84 -0.15 -8.99
C SER A 159 26.29 -0.50 -9.36
N LYS A 160 26.55 -1.68 -9.93
CA LYS A 160 27.87 -2.07 -10.42
C LYS A 160 28.29 -1.27 -11.67
N ALA A 161 27.36 -1.00 -12.60
CA ALA A 161 27.62 -0.20 -13.80
C ALA A 161 27.91 1.28 -13.48
N LYS A 162 27.28 1.83 -12.41
CA LYS A 162 27.54 3.21 -11.98
C LYS A 162 28.88 3.37 -11.24
N LYS A 163 29.37 2.29 -10.57
CA LYS A 163 30.64 2.28 -9.87
C LYS A 163 31.85 2.09 -10.83
N ALA A 164 31.61 1.42 -11.97
CA ALA A 164 32.65 1.27 -13.02
C ALA A 164 32.87 2.55 -13.83
N LYS A 165 31.81 3.38 -14.04
CA LYS A 165 31.96 4.67 -14.75
C LYS A 165 32.56 5.77 -13.88
N GLY A 166 32.46 5.70 -12.55
CA GLY A 166 33.07 6.68 -11.63
C GLY A 166 34.58 6.52 -11.42
N LYS A 167 35.13 5.34 -11.78
CA LYS A 167 36.56 5.05 -11.56
C LYS A 167 37.48 5.40 -12.75
N LEU A 168 36.91 5.86 -13.87
CA LEU A 168 37.66 6.21 -15.08
C LEU A 168 37.90 7.72 -15.24
N SER A 169 37.41 8.55 -14.30
CA SER A 169 37.58 10.02 -14.37
C SER A 169 38.49 10.60 -13.27
N GLU A 170 39.15 9.74 -12.46
CA GLU A 170 40.05 10.19 -11.40
C GLU A 170 41.48 9.70 -11.59
N GLY A 171 42.02 9.93 -12.77
CA GLY A 171 43.38 9.58 -13.08
C GLY A 171 44.04 10.62 -13.97
N ARG A 172 44.25 11.80 -13.46
CA ARG A 172 45.29 12.71 -13.98
C ARG A 172 45.34 13.99 -13.15
N TYR A 173 46.24 14.04 -12.17
CA TYR A 173 47.16 15.13 -11.92
C TYR A 173 48.07 14.68 -10.77
N SER A 174 49.32 14.45 -11.16
CA SER A 174 50.47 14.20 -10.31
C SER A 174 51.18 15.50 -10.01
N GLU A 175 51.83 15.51 -8.85
CA GLU A 175 53.06 16.22 -8.48
C GLU A 175 53.00 17.74 -8.33
N ASP A 176 53.19 18.24 -7.13
CA ASP A 176 54.47 18.84 -6.74
C ASP A 176 54.58 19.08 -5.22
N SER A 177 55.71 18.75 -4.72
CA SER A 177 56.54 18.86 -3.55
C SER A 177 56.29 19.95 -2.49
N THR A 178 56.38 19.48 -1.24
CA THR A 178 57.32 19.85 -0.12
C THR A 178 56.86 20.91 0.89
N PRO A 179 57.51 21.06 2.10
CA PRO A 179 57.24 20.27 3.29
C PRO A 179 56.81 21.17 4.50
N SER A 180 56.50 20.51 5.58
CA SER A 180 56.15 21.03 6.93
C SER A 180 57.08 22.12 7.49
N PRO A 181 56.61 22.89 8.49
CA PRO A 181 57.24 22.73 9.79
C PRO A 181 56.28 22.72 11.03
N THR A 182 56.61 21.78 11.86
CA THR A 182 56.82 21.79 13.33
C THR A 182 56.01 22.74 14.22
N MET A 183 55.41 22.08 15.21
CA MET A 183 54.91 22.55 16.51
C MET A 183 55.88 23.48 17.27
N PRO A 184 55.36 24.20 18.30
CA PRO A 184 55.59 23.74 19.67
C PRO A 184 54.37 23.97 20.66
N PRO A 185 54.49 23.43 21.91
CA PRO A 185 53.40 23.32 22.85
C PRO A 185 53.37 24.46 23.86
N ARG A 186 52.22 24.64 24.57
CA ARG A 186 52.10 25.26 25.90
C ARG A 186 50.68 25.28 26.43
N HIS A 187 50.58 25.04 27.56
CA HIS A 187 50.55 25.19 29.00
C HIS A 187 49.10 25.09 29.47
#